data_32ae827e83c4cde5d5224496e6170bd4
#
_entry.id   32ae827e83c4cde5d5224496e6170bd4
#
_cell.length_a   1.000
_cell.length_b   1.000
_cell.length_c   1.000
_cell.angle_alpha   90.00
_cell.angle_beta   90.00
_cell.angle_gamma   90.00
#
_symmetry.space_group_name_H-M   'P 1'
#
loop_
_entity.id
_entity.type
_entity.pdbx_description
1 polymer ?
#
loop_
_entity_poly.entity_id
_entity_poly.type
_entity_poly.pdbx_seq_one_letter_code
_entity_poly.pdbx_strand_id
1 'polypeptide(L)'
;MPAKLAPARRAFSSFTTLCFLIPQGTGILAIVLNQLPYQFRGLETISIVFWFINIALLASLFAVFSLRLLASPRSVVRSIFASTTEASCTASISIAFMSCIQMLSLVVIPSWGPHGWSLAVYVLWWINCALAVLACIALPNIFVTSIKSEGGLVKSWTPTTQLPLIAALTSAAGAGTLCQSAMLSPAQQVPMIVVAYLEIGLALPLALVFDALYLAKVLQPWDDATTSHHDFPPEQMYSHMVLCGPWGQSSFALQSLGRAVFQLKGEFGAGGVQQALLFSDRGADTVAFASMLAGLVGWGQGTFWWAFAIVSITKSVVARLRLRHSVAFHLPMWAMVFPWVSRWCRLV
;
A
#
# COMPACT_ATOMS: atom_id res chain seq x y z
N MET A 1 -13.47 3.87 -42.27
CA MET A 1 -13.43 4.96 -41.29
C MET A 1 -13.90 4.42 -39.96
N PRO A 2 -13.06 4.33 -38.90
CA PRO A 2 -13.53 3.91 -37.57
C PRO A 2 -14.45 5.02 -37.03
N ALA A 3 -15.68 4.64 -36.68
CA ALA A 3 -16.64 5.53 -36.06
C ALA A 3 -16.02 6.21 -34.83
N LYS A 4 -16.04 7.54 -34.76
CA LYS A 4 -15.61 8.32 -33.62
C LYS A 4 -16.51 7.93 -32.42
N LEU A 5 -16.05 7.04 -31.58
CA LEU A 5 -16.70 6.69 -30.31
C LEU A 5 -16.95 7.97 -29.51
N ALA A 6 -18.15 8.10 -28.93
CA ALA A 6 -18.47 9.20 -28.03
C ALA A 6 -17.39 9.33 -26.91
N PRO A 7 -17.03 10.53 -26.46
CA PRO A 7 -15.93 10.73 -25.51
C PRO A 7 -16.06 9.89 -24.24
N ALA A 8 -17.26 9.71 -23.72
CA ALA A 8 -17.52 8.81 -22.57
C ALA A 8 -17.18 7.36 -22.86
N ARG A 9 -17.48 6.86 -24.08
CA ARG A 9 -17.17 5.49 -24.47
C ARG A 9 -15.67 5.25 -24.69
N ARG A 10 -14.93 6.31 -25.09
CA ARG A 10 -13.45 6.28 -25.15
C ARG A 10 -12.85 6.25 -23.75
N ALA A 11 -13.29 7.12 -22.83
CA ALA A 11 -12.84 7.14 -21.45
C ALA A 11 -13.06 5.78 -20.77
N PHE A 12 -14.22 5.16 -21.01
CA PHE A 12 -14.56 3.84 -20.47
C PHE A 12 -13.65 2.73 -21.04
N SER A 13 -13.35 2.76 -22.35
CA SER A 13 -12.47 1.78 -22.97
C SER A 13 -10.99 1.96 -22.62
N SER A 14 -10.56 3.18 -22.31
CA SER A 14 -9.18 3.54 -21.94
C SER A 14 -8.92 3.52 -20.42
N PHE A 15 -9.89 3.13 -19.60
CA PHE A 15 -9.70 3.00 -18.16
C PHE A 15 -8.58 1.99 -17.84
N THR A 16 -7.69 2.36 -16.95
CA THR A 16 -6.57 1.54 -16.49
C THR A 16 -6.63 1.39 -14.98
N THR A 17 -6.11 0.28 -14.44
CA THR A 17 -6.04 0.04 -12.98
C THR A 17 -5.10 1.02 -12.28
N LEU A 18 -4.21 1.71 -13.02
CA LEU A 18 -3.35 2.77 -12.48
C LEU A 18 -4.16 3.91 -11.84
N CYS A 19 -5.41 4.11 -12.25
CA CYS A 19 -6.30 5.11 -11.63
C CYS A 19 -6.50 4.88 -10.13
N PHE A 20 -6.37 3.65 -9.63
CA PHE A 20 -6.48 3.33 -8.21
C PHE A 20 -5.31 3.84 -7.36
N LEU A 21 -4.21 4.26 -7.96
CA LEU A 21 -3.14 4.95 -7.26
C LEU A 21 -3.61 6.29 -6.66
N ILE A 22 -4.61 6.93 -7.27
CA ILE A 22 -5.15 8.21 -6.81
C ILE A 22 -5.81 8.06 -5.43
N PRO A 23 -6.85 7.22 -5.24
CA PRO A 23 -7.45 7.01 -3.92
C PRO A 23 -6.46 6.40 -2.92
N GLN A 24 -5.53 5.53 -3.35
CA GLN A 24 -4.47 5.03 -2.49
C GLN A 24 -3.63 6.17 -1.88
N GLY A 25 -3.18 7.13 -2.67
CA GLY A 25 -2.42 8.28 -2.20
C GLY A 25 -3.26 9.25 -1.37
N THR A 26 -4.51 9.50 -1.78
CA THR A 26 -5.43 10.40 -1.06
C THR A 26 -5.81 9.83 0.32
N GLY A 27 -6.03 8.51 0.41
CA GLY A 27 -6.40 7.85 1.65
C GLY A 27 -5.30 7.89 2.71
N ILE A 28 -4.05 7.62 2.33
CA ILE A 28 -2.94 7.70 3.29
C ILE A 28 -2.70 9.14 3.75
N LEU A 29 -2.87 10.13 2.87
CA LEU A 29 -2.76 11.52 3.24
C LEU A 29 -3.77 11.89 4.33
N ALA A 30 -5.03 11.44 4.21
CA ALA A 30 -6.05 11.64 5.24
C ALA A 30 -5.60 11.09 6.60
N ILE A 31 -5.10 9.84 6.65
CA ILE A 31 -4.62 9.20 7.89
C ILE A 31 -3.48 9.99 8.52
N VAL A 32 -2.48 10.38 7.71
CA VAL A 32 -1.31 11.09 8.24
C VAL A 32 -1.67 12.46 8.78
N LEU A 33 -2.51 13.22 8.07
CA LEU A 33 -3.00 14.51 8.55
C LEU A 33 -3.77 14.38 9.88
N ASN A 34 -4.56 13.31 10.04
CA ASN A 34 -5.26 13.03 11.30
C ASN A 34 -4.29 12.70 12.45
N GLN A 35 -3.20 12.00 12.17
CA GLN A 35 -2.28 11.48 13.18
C GLN A 35 -1.02 12.32 13.40
N LEU A 36 -0.88 13.48 12.75
CA LEU A 36 0.28 14.35 12.98
C LEU A 36 0.35 14.75 14.47
N PRO A 37 1.57 14.72 15.09
CA PRO A 37 1.73 15.07 16.49
C PRO A 37 1.47 16.56 16.79
N TYR A 38 1.71 17.41 15.80
CA TYR A 38 1.46 18.84 15.91
C TYR A 38 0.19 19.20 15.13
N GLN A 39 -0.93 19.29 15.85
CA GLN A 39 -2.22 19.63 15.28
C GLN A 39 -2.42 21.16 15.34
N PHE A 40 -2.65 21.79 14.19
CA PHE A 40 -3.17 23.16 14.14
C PHE A 40 -4.68 23.18 13.96
N ARG A 41 -5.32 24.29 14.33
CA ARG A 41 -6.77 24.44 14.25
C ARG A 41 -7.25 24.22 12.80
N GLY A 42 -8.10 23.24 12.59
CA GLY A 42 -8.67 22.87 11.29
C GLY A 42 -7.97 21.71 10.56
N LEU A 43 -6.82 21.20 11.04
CA LEU A 43 -6.12 20.09 10.40
C LEU A 43 -6.96 18.81 10.39
N GLU A 44 -7.67 18.53 11.48
CA GLU A 44 -8.62 17.41 11.57
C GLU A 44 -9.72 17.52 10.50
N THR A 45 -10.29 18.72 10.31
CA THR A 45 -11.29 18.97 9.26
C THR A 45 -10.72 18.72 7.86
N ILE A 46 -9.49 19.15 7.61
CA ILE A 46 -8.80 18.88 6.33
C ILE A 46 -8.64 17.37 6.13
N SER A 47 -8.21 16.65 7.16
CA SER A 47 -8.08 15.18 7.13
C SER A 47 -9.40 14.51 6.78
N ILE A 48 -10.50 14.91 7.41
CA ILE A 48 -11.86 14.39 7.13
C ILE A 48 -12.30 14.68 5.70
N VAL A 49 -12.01 15.86 5.17
CA VAL A 49 -12.30 16.22 3.77
C VAL A 49 -11.55 15.28 2.82
N PHE A 50 -10.25 15.04 3.04
CA PHE A 50 -9.48 14.10 2.22
C PHE A 50 -10.01 12.66 2.34
N TRP A 51 -10.51 12.26 3.51
CA TRP A 51 -11.15 10.97 3.69
C TRP A 51 -12.42 10.83 2.84
N PHE A 52 -13.32 11.83 2.86
CA PHE A 52 -14.52 11.80 2.00
C PHE A 52 -14.18 11.81 0.51
N ILE A 53 -13.17 12.59 0.10
CA ILE A 53 -12.65 12.56 -1.27
C ILE A 53 -12.15 11.15 -1.63
N ASN A 54 -11.42 10.49 -0.72
CA ASN A 54 -10.95 9.13 -0.94
C ASN A 54 -12.11 8.13 -1.12
N ILE A 55 -13.14 8.19 -0.27
CA ILE A 55 -14.33 7.33 -0.40
C ILE A 55 -15.00 7.54 -1.75
N ALA A 56 -15.23 8.80 -2.14
CA ALA A 56 -15.87 9.14 -3.41
C ALA A 56 -15.05 8.67 -4.62
N LEU A 57 -13.73 8.87 -4.60
CA LEU A 57 -12.83 8.41 -5.65
C LEU A 57 -12.80 6.89 -5.73
N LEU A 58 -12.62 6.20 -4.60
CA LEU A 58 -12.59 4.74 -4.57
C LEU A 58 -13.90 4.15 -5.06
N ALA A 59 -15.04 4.64 -4.58
CA ALA A 59 -16.37 4.15 -4.98
C ALA A 59 -16.64 4.38 -6.46
N SER A 60 -16.33 5.57 -7.00
CA SER A 60 -16.54 5.90 -8.41
C SER A 60 -15.65 5.08 -9.34
N LEU A 61 -14.35 4.97 -9.03
CA LEU A 61 -13.42 4.18 -9.84
C LEU A 61 -13.72 2.67 -9.75
N PHE A 62 -14.11 2.18 -8.56
CA PHE A 62 -14.52 0.79 -8.40
C PHE A 62 -15.82 0.49 -9.17
N ALA A 63 -16.78 1.40 -9.18
CA ALA A 63 -18.00 1.28 -10.00
C ALA A 63 -17.66 1.21 -11.50
N VAL A 64 -16.79 2.10 -12.00
CA VAL A 64 -16.34 2.08 -13.40
C VAL A 64 -15.60 0.79 -13.73
N PHE A 65 -14.72 0.33 -12.85
CA PHE A 65 -13.99 -0.93 -13.02
C PHE A 65 -14.95 -2.13 -13.06
N SER A 66 -15.91 -2.20 -12.14
CA SER A 66 -16.91 -3.26 -12.07
C SER A 66 -17.82 -3.27 -13.29
N LEU A 67 -18.30 -2.11 -13.75
CA LEU A 67 -19.08 -1.99 -14.99
C LEU A 67 -18.28 -2.44 -16.21
N ARG A 68 -16.98 -2.09 -16.28
CA ARG A 68 -16.10 -2.56 -17.35
C ARG A 68 -15.87 -4.06 -17.31
N LEU A 69 -15.72 -4.63 -16.11
CA LEU A 69 -15.58 -6.07 -15.93
C LEU A 69 -16.84 -6.81 -16.35
N LEU A 70 -18.03 -6.31 -16.03
CA LEU A 70 -19.31 -6.87 -16.45
C LEU A 70 -19.55 -6.74 -17.96
N ALA A 71 -19.21 -5.57 -18.54
CA ALA A 71 -19.42 -5.30 -19.96
C ALA A 71 -18.42 -6.05 -20.86
N SER A 72 -17.19 -6.26 -20.41
CA SER A 72 -16.11 -6.81 -21.23
C SER A 72 -15.11 -7.64 -20.41
N PRO A 73 -15.54 -8.74 -19.75
CA PRO A 73 -14.70 -9.49 -18.81
C PRO A 73 -13.42 -10.02 -19.46
N ARG A 74 -13.53 -10.55 -20.69
CA ARG A 74 -12.38 -11.10 -21.42
C ARG A 74 -11.31 -10.02 -21.73
N SER A 75 -11.73 -8.80 -22.00
CA SER A 75 -10.81 -7.68 -22.28
C SER A 75 -10.06 -7.25 -21.02
N VAL A 76 -10.77 -7.12 -19.91
CA VAL A 76 -10.18 -6.72 -18.60
C VAL A 76 -9.20 -7.79 -18.12
N VAL A 77 -9.63 -9.06 -18.10
CA VAL A 77 -8.77 -10.18 -17.70
C VAL A 77 -7.53 -10.26 -18.59
N ARG A 78 -7.68 -10.13 -19.90
CA ARG A 78 -6.55 -10.12 -20.84
C ARG A 78 -5.59 -8.97 -20.55
N SER A 79 -6.08 -7.77 -20.25
CA SER A 79 -5.24 -6.60 -19.90
C SER A 79 -4.41 -6.86 -18.62
N ILE A 80 -5.04 -7.42 -17.59
CA ILE A 80 -4.38 -7.75 -16.32
C ILE A 80 -3.30 -8.83 -16.52
N PHE A 81 -3.59 -9.86 -17.31
CA PHE A 81 -2.62 -10.92 -17.59
C PHE A 81 -1.53 -10.54 -18.59
N ALA A 82 -1.72 -9.47 -19.35
CA ALA A 82 -0.76 -9.02 -20.36
C ALA A 82 0.26 -8.01 -19.81
N SER A 83 -0.03 -7.34 -18.67
CA SER A 83 0.83 -6.30 -18.10
C SER A 83 1.03 -6.45 -16.59
N THR A 84 2.31 -6.53 -16.18
CA THR A 84 2.70 -6.57 -14.76
C THR A 84 2.22 -5.33 -14.01
N THR A 85 2.27 -4.17 -14.63
CA THR A 85 1.82 -2.90 -14.05
C THR A 85 0.30 -2.88 -13.84
N GLU A 86 -0.49 -3.30 -14.84
CA GLU A 86 -1.95 -3.39 -14.71
C GLU A 86 -2.35 -4.39 -13.62
N ALA A 87 -1.71 -5.56 -13.58
CA ALA A 87 -1.94 -6.54 -12.53
C ALA A 87 -1.63 -5.96 -11.14
N SER A 88 -0.44 -5.37 -10.98
CA SER A 88 0.01 -4.82 -9.70
C SER A 88 -0.93 -3.74 -9.16
N CYS A 89 -1.39 -2.83 -10.03
CA CYS A 89 -2.23 -1.70 -9.62
C CYS A 89 -3.64 -2.13 -9.16
N THR A 90 -4.08 -3.37 -9.42
CA THR A 90 -5.34 -3.89 -8.83
C THR A 90 -5.25 -4.00 -7.30
N ALA A 91 -4.08 -4.23 -6.75
CA ALA A 91 -3.84 -4.28 -5.30
C ALA A 91 -4.09 -2.93 -4.61
N SER A 92 -3.98 -1.81 -5.34
CA SER A 92 -4.27 -0.46 -4.83
C SER A 92 -5.71 -0.29 -4.35
N ILE A 93 -6.64 -1.13 -4.82
CA ILE A 93 -8.03 -1.16 -4.33
C ILE A 93 -8.07 -1.53 -2.85
N SER A 94 -7.36 -2.60 -2.46
CA SER A 94 -7.27 -3.04 -1.06
C SER A 94 -6.57 -2.00 -0.19
N ILE A 95 -5.49 -1.37 -0.69
CA ILE A 95 -4.74 -0.34 0.05
C ILE A 95 -5.62 0.90 0.32
N ALA A 96 -6.32 1.38 -0.70
CA ALA A 96 -7.24 2.51 -0.56
C ALA A 96 -8.43 2.18 0.35
N PHE A 97 -8.96 0.97 0.27
CA PHE A 97 -10.04 0.51 1.12
C PHE A 97 -9.61 0.41 2.59
N MET A 98 -8.40 -0.10 2.86
CA MET A 98 -7.85 -0.11 4.23
C MET A 98 -7.73 1.29 4.82
N SER A 99 -7.33 2.28 4.02
CA SER A 99 -7.28 3.67 4.46
C SER A 99 -8.66 4.21 4.86
N CYS A 100 -9.72 3.82 4.14
CA CYS A 100 -11.09 4.16 4.52
C CYS A 100 -11.48 3.55 5.87
N ILE A 101 -11.11 2.29 6.13
CA ILE A 101 -11.42 1.57 7.38
C ILE A 101 -10.67 2.19 8.57
N GLN A 102 -9.38 2.53 8.39
CA GLN A 102 -8.59 3.19 9.42
C GLN A 102 -9.18 4.55 9.80
N MET A 103 -9.55 5.38 8.82
CA MET A 103 -10.18 6.67 9.09
C MET A 103 -11.56 6.53 9.76
N LEU A 104 -12.32 5.48 9.43
CA LEU A 104 -13.57 5.16 10.12
C LEU A 104 -13.33 4.93 11.61
N SER A 105 -12.27 4.20 11.97
CA SER A 105 -11.93 3.96 13.38
C SER A 105 -11.39 5.18 14.10
N LEU A 106 -10.66 6.03 13.39
CA LEU A 106 -10.01 7.23 13.97
C LEU A 106 -10.97 8.40 14.16
N VAL A 107 -12.02 8.51 13.34
CA VAL A 107 -12.94 9.66 13.33
C VAL A 107 -14.31 9.29 13.87
N VAL A 108 -14.91 8.20 13.39
CA VAL A 108 -16.32 7.88 13.71
C VAL A 108 -16.46 7.27 15.09
N ILE A 109 -15.59 6.34 15.46
CA ILE A 109 -15.69 5.67 16.78
C ILE A 109 -15.51 6.66 17.95
N PRO A 110 -14.51 7.55 17.95
CA PRO A 110 -14.39 8.54 19.01
C PRO A 110 -15.54 9.54 19.07
N SER A 111 -16.14 9.88 17.91
CA SER A 111 -17.19 10.91 17.83
C SER A 111 -18.59 10.35 18.11
N TRP A 112 -18.91 9.14 17.65
CA TRP A 112 -20.25 8.54 17.70
C TRP A 112 -20.36 7.36 18.68
N GLY A 113 -19.24 6.97 19.29
CA GLY A 113 -19.17 5.82 20.21
C GLY A 113 -19.01 4.47 19.50
N PRO A 114 -18.73 3.39 20.26
CA PRO A 114 -18.43 2.07 19.69
C PRO A 114 -19.66 1.32 19.14
N HIS A 115 -20.88 1.81 19.38
CA HIS A 115 -22.16 1.15 19.09
C HIS A 115 -22.30 0.60 17.68
N GLY A 116 -21.86 -0.60 17.43
CA GLY A 116 -21.90 -1.26 16.12
C GLY A 116 -20.75 -0.87 15.19
N TRP A 117 -20.14 0.30 15.34
CA TRP A 117 -19.03 0.75 14.50
C TRP A 117 -17.76 -0.07 14.72
N SER A 118 -17.45 -0.47 15.95
CA SER A 118 -16.33 -1.37 16.26
C SER A 118 -16.49 -2.71 15.56
N LEU A 119 -17.70 -3.30 15.59
CA LEU A 119 -17.96 -4.54 14.86
C LEU A 119 -17.89 -4.35 13.34
N ALA A 120 -18.41 -3.24 12.81
CA ALA A 120 -18.34 -2.95 11.40
C ALA A 120 -16.88 -2.83 10.91
N VAL A 121 -16.06 -2.08 11.64
CA VAL A 121 -14.62 -1.93 11.34
C VAL A 121 -13.90 -3.28 11.42
N TYR A 122 -14.22 -4.11 12.41
CA TYR A 122 -13.67 -5.46 12.56
C TYR A 122 -13.99 -6.34 11.33
N VAL A 123 -15.26 -6.38 10.91
CA VAL A 123 -15.71 -7.16 9.76
C VAL A 123 -15.08 -6.64 8.46
N LEU A 124 -15.06 -5.31 8.26
CA LEU A 124 -14.46 -4.69 7.10
C LEU A 124 -12.96 -4.97 7.00
N TRP A 125 -12.26 -5.00 8.14
CA TRP A 125 -10.86 -5.39 8.17
C TRP A 125 -10.66 -6.84 7.69
N TRP A 126 -11.47 -7.80 8.15
CA TRP A 126 -11.38 -9.20 7.70
C TRP A 126 -11.61 -9.34 6.19
N ILE A 127 -12.56 -8.57 5.64
CA ILE A 127 -12.80 -8.52 4.19
C ILE A 127 -11.56 -7.99 3.48
N ASN A 128 -10.98 -6.89 3.96
CA ASN A 128 -9.77 -6.32 3.37
C ASN A 128 -8.55 -7.25 3.49
N CYS A 129 -8.37 -7.90 4.64
CA CYS A 129 -7.31 -8.88 4.89
C CYS A 129 -7.38 -10.02 3.84
N ALA A 130 -8.57 -10.58 3.63
CA ALA A 130 -8.76 -11.62 2.61
C ALA A 130 -8.41 -11.11 1.21
N LEU A 131 -8.81 -9.90 0.83
CA LEU A 131 -8.48 -9.28 -0.46
C LEU A 131 -6.97 -9.02 -0.58
N ALA A 132 -6.32 -8.53 0.47
CA ALA A 132 -4.90 -8.23 0.51
C ALA A 132 -4.04 -9.49 0.39
N VAL A 133 -4.37 -10.54 1.15
CA VAL A 133 -3.67 -11.85 1.08
C VAL A 133 -3.89 -12.49 -0.29
N LEU A 134 -5.12 -12.44 -0.82
CA LEU A 134 -5.40 -12.94 -2.16
C LEU A 134 -4.58 -12.19 -3.23
N ALA A 135 -4.51 -10.87 -3.15
CA ALA A 135 -3.68 -10.06 -4.05
C ALA A 135 -2.19 -10.42 -3.92
N CYS A 136 -1.70 -10.55 -2.68
CA CYS A 136 -0.30 -10.87 -2.38
C CYS A 136 0.12 -12.24 -2.96
N ILE A 137 -0.78 -13.22 -3.01
CA ILE A 137 -0.50 -14.57 -3.52
C ILE A 137 -0.79 -14.66 -5.02
N ALA A 138 -1.96 -14.16 -5.48
CA ALA A 138 -2.41 -14.37 -6.84
C ALA A 138 -1.65 -13.51 -7.86
N LEU A 139 -1.37 -12.24 -7.54
CA LEU A 139 -0.74 -11.32 -8.51
C LEU A 139 0.68 -11.70 -8.88
N PRO A 140 1.58 -12.12 -7.96
CA PRO A 140 2.89 -12.66 -8.35
C PRO A 140 2.80 -13.88 -9.26
N ASN A 141 1.77 -14.73 -9.12
CA ASN A 141 1.54 -15.84 -10.04
C ASN A 141 1.15 -15.34 -11.46
N ILE A 142 0.39 -14.25 -11.54
CA ILE A 142 0.06 -13.60 -12.81
C ILE A 142 1.33 -13.02 -13.47
N PHE A 143 2.27 -12.48 -12.69
CA PHE A 143 3.53 -11.94 -13.20
C PHE A 143 4.33 -12.97 -14.00
N VAL A 144 4.29 -14.24 -13.63
CA VAL A 144 4.96 -15.31 -14.39
C VAL A 144 4.49 -15.34 -15.85
N THR A 145 3.21 -15.07 -16.09
CA THR A 145 2.65 -15.03 -17.44
C THR A 145 2.91 -13.68 -18.13
N SER A 146 2.71 -12.57 -17.42
CA SER A 146 2.91 -11.22 -17.93
C SER A 146 4.37 -10.96 -18.32
N ILE A 147 5.34 -11.40 -17.52
CA ILE A 147 6.77 -11.27 -17.79
C ILE A 147 7.15 -11.91 -19.13
N LYS A 148 6.59 -13.08 -19.45
CA LYS A 148 6.82 -13.74 -20.74
C LYS A 148 6.27 -12.91 -21.90
N SER A 149 5.10 -12.31 -21.74
CA SER A 149 4.47 -11.50 -22.78
C SER A 149 5.13 -10.15 -23.00
N GLU A 150 5.73 -9.55 -21.96
CA GLU A 150 6.40 -8.26 -21.99
C GLU A 150 7.87 -8.33 -22.45
N GLY A 151 8.39 -9.50 -22.80
CA GLY A 151 9.75 -9.67 -23.33
C GLY A 151 10.81 -9.96 -22.28
N GLY A 152 10.43 -10.53 -21.15
CA GLY A 152 11.33 -11.06 -20.12
C GLY A 152 11.43 -10.22 -18.86
N LEU A 153 12.10 -10.79 -17.85
CA LEU A 153 12.18 -10.23 -16.49
C LEU A 153 12.75 -8.82 -16.45
N VAL A 154 13.82 -8.58 -17.20
CA VAL A 154 14.53 -7.27 -17.15
C VAL A 154 13.64 -6.13 -17.65
N LYS A 155 12.84 -6.34 -18.71
CA LYS A 155 11.95 -5.32 -19.26
C LYS A 155 10.73 -5.08 -18.37
N SER A 156 10.07 -6.13 -17.95
CA SER A 156 8.77 -6.08 -17.27
C SER A 156 8.85 -5.79 -15.78
N TRP A 157 10.02 -6.02 -15.13
CA TRP A 157 10.16 -5.79 -13.70
C TRP A 157 10.19 -4.31 -13.35
N THR A 158 9.15 -3.81 -12.72
CA THR A 158 8.99 -2.40 -12.33
C THR A 158 8.75 -2.28 -10.83
N PRO A 159 9.05 -1.12 -10.21
CA PRO A 159 8.78 -0.92 -8.78
C PRO A 159 7.33 -1.17 -8.38
N THR A 160 6.37 -0.99 -9.30
CA THR A 160 4.94 -1.23 -9.04
C THR A 160 4.62 -2.69 -8.73
N THR A 161 5.48 -3.65 -9.09
CA THR A 161 5.33 -5.06 -8.70
C THR A 161 5.33 -5.28 -7.19
N GLN A 162 5.74 -4.29 -6.40
CA GLN A 162 5.64 -4.29 -4.94
C GLN A 162 4.21 -4.06 -4.41
N LEU A 163 3.28 -3.51 -5.21
CA LEU A 163 1.95 -3.13 -4.73
C LEU A 163 1.14 -4.27 -4.10
N PRO A 164 1.16 -5.51 -4.62
CA PRO A 164 0.50 -6.64 -3.96
C PRO A 164 1.03 -6.93 -2.55
N LEU A 165 2.34 -6.79 -2.35
CA LEU A 165 2.98 -6.98 -1.06
C LEU A 165 2.64 -5.83 -0.11
N ILE A 166 2.62 -4.60 -0.64
CA ILE A 166 2.20 -3.41 0.11
C ILE A 166 0.75 -3.55 0.58
N ALA A 167 -0.15 -4.20 -0.19
CA ALA A 167 -1.53 -4.42 0.23
C ALA A 167 -1.61 -5.25 1.52
N ALA A 168 -0.88 -6.37 1.61
CA ALA A 168 -0.85 -7.20 2.82
C ALA A 168 -0.20 -6.45 4.00
N LEU A 169 0.90 -5.72 3.76
CA LEU A 169 1.55 -4.92 4.80
C LEU A 169 0.68 -3.75 5.28
N THR A 170 -0.14 -3.16 4.39
CA THR A 170 -1.10 -2.11 4.75
C THR A 170 -2.27 -2.68 5.56
N SER A 171 -2.73 -3.90 5.25
CA SER A 171 -3.72 -4.61 6.05
C SER A 171 -3.20 -4.88 7.47
N ALA A 172 -1.96 -5.36 7.59
CA ALA A 172 -1.31 -5.57 8.88
C ALA A 172 -1.12 -4.26 9.68
N ALA A 173 -0.72 -3.18 9.01
CA ALA A 173 -0.63 -1.84 9.61
C ALA A 173 -1.99 -1.35 10.11
N GLY A 174 -3.03 -1.62 9.32
CA GLY A 174 -4.41 -1.34 9.69
C GLY A 174 -4.84 -2.08 10.96
N ALA A 175 -4.54 -3.38 11.07
CA ALA A 175 -4.82 -4.15 12.29
C ALA A 175 -4.24 -3.48 13.54
N GLY A 176 -2.96 -3.07 13.46
CA GLY A 176 -2.30 -2.37 14.57
C GLY A 176 -2.99 -1.05 14.95
N THR A 177 -3.45 -0.27 13.96
CA THR A 177 -4.23 0.95 14.20
C THR A 177 -5.58 0.64 14.84
N LEU A 178 -6.31 -0.35 14.31
CA LEU A 178 -7.66 -0.70 14.77
C LEU A 178 -7.65 -1.28 16.19
N CYS A 179 -6.64 -2.07 16.55
CA CYS A 179 -6.48 -2.57 17.92
C CYS A 179 -6.34 -1.44 18.93
N GLN A 180 -5.80 -0.27 18.50
CA GLN A 180 -5.62 0.87 19.40
C GLN A 180 -6.80 1.87 19.38
N SER A 181 -7.54 1.97 18.26
CA SER A 181 -8.55 3.02 18.06
C SER A 181 -9.99 2.52 17.99
N ALA A 182 -10.23 1.24 17.69
CA ALA A 182 -11.56 0.75 17.39
C ALA A 182 -12.32 0.19 18.61
N MET A 183 -11.78 0.33 19.82
CA MET A 183 -12.40 -0.19 21.07
C MET A 183 -12.83 -1.67 20.95
N LEU A 184 -11.98 -2.49 20.34
CA LEU A 184 -12.22 -3.92 20.15
C LEU A 184 -11.96 -4.67 21.45
N SER A 185 -12.73 -5.75 21.69
CA SER A 185 -12.47 -6.66 22.79
C SER A 185 -11.16 -7.44 22.59
N PRO A 186 -10.48 -7.89 23.66
CA PRO A 186 -9.28 -8.73 23.56
C PRO A 186 -9.48 -9.96 22.68
N ALA A 187 -10.66 -10.58 22.74
CA ALA A 187 -11.02 -11.75 21.92
C ALA A 187 -11.07 -11.43 20.41
N GLN A 188 -11.34 -10.18 20.04
CA GLN A 188 -11.30 -9.71 18.64
C GLN A 188 -9.89 -9.27 18.22
N GLN A 189 -9.13 -8.66 19.14
CA GLN A 189 -7.78 -8.15 18.82
C GLN A 189 -6.77 -9.27 18.58
N VAL A 190 -6.80 -10.34 19.38
CA VAL A 190 -5.83 -11.45 19.29
C VAL A 190 -5.78 -12.09 17.90
N PRO A 191 -6.88 -12.55 17.31
CA PRO A 191 -6.82 -13.13 15.97
C PRO A 191 -6.37 -12.12 14.91
N MET A 192 -6.73 -10.84 15.03
CA MET A 192 -6.25 -9.79 14.13
C MET A 192 -4.74 -9.62 14.21
N ILE A 193 -4.17 -9.56 15.41
CA ILE A 193 -2.73 -9.41 15.65
C ILE A 193 -1.97 -10.60 15.08
N VAL A 194 -2.42 -11.83 15.35
CA VAL A 194 -1.77 -13.04 14.83
C VAL A 194 -1.76 -13.05 13.30
N VAL A 195 -2.90 -12.78 12.68
CA VAL A 195 -3.01 -12.76 11.22
C VAL A 195 -2.19 -11.61 10.63
N ALA A 196 -2.15 -10.45 11.26
CA ALA A 196 -1.33 -9.33 10.81
C ALA A 196 0.19 -9.66 10.82
N TYR A 197 0.69 -10.38 11.83
CA TYR A 197 2.07 -10.88 11.80
C TYR A 197 2.29 -11.92 10.69
N LEU A 198 1.31 -12.76 10.38
CA LEU A 198 1.39 -13.67 9.23
C LEU A 198 1.41 -12.91 7.89
N GLU A 199 0.62 -11.83 7.75
CA GLU A 199 0.66 -10.94 6.57
C GLU A 199 2.05 -10.30 6.39
N ILE A 200 2.68 -9.83 7.48
CA ILE A 200 4.06 -9.32 7.45
C ILE A 200 5.04 -10.42 7.03
N GLY A 201 4.94 -11.60 7.62
CA GLY A 201 5.78 -12.74 7.27
C GLY A 201 5.62 -13.22 5.83
N LEU A 202 4.40 -13.08 5.26
CA LEU A 202 4.11 -13.40 3.86
C LEU A 202 4.73 -12.37 2.91
N ALA A 203 4.61 -11.08 3.21
CA ALA A 203 4.90 -10.02 2.25
C ALA A 203 6.32 -9.46 2.36
N LEU A 204 6.85 -9.26 3.57
CA LEU A 204 8.12 -8.56 3.77
C LEU A 204 9.35 -9.31 3.21
N PRO A 205 9.50 -10.64 3.39
CA PRO A 205 10.61 -11.37 2.78
C PRO A 205 10.56 -11.33 1.25
N LEU A 206 9.36 -11.40 0.66
CA LEU A 206 9.20 -11.28 -0.80
C LEU A 206 9.53 -9.87 -1.29
N ALA A 207 9.19 -8.84 -0.51
CA ALA A 207 9.56 -7.47 -0.84
C ALA A 207 11.08 -7.29 -0.94
N LEU A 208 11.84 -7.91 -0.03
CA LEU A 208 13.29 -7.90 -0.08
C LEU A 208 13.83 -8.58 -1.35
N VAL A 209 13.25 -9.72 -1.73
CA VAL A 209 13.63 -10.41 -2.98
C VAL A 209 13.32 -9.55 -4.21
N PHE A 210 12.16 -8.90 -4.23
CA PHE A 210 11.75 -8.01 -5.32
C PHE A 210 12.64 -6.78 -5.43
N ASP A 211 13.04 -6.20 -4.31
CA ASP A 211 14.02 -5.12 -4.23
C ASP A 211 15.39 -5.54 -4.77
N ALA A 212 15.86 -6.73 -4.38
CA ALA A 212 17.13 -7.27 -4.86
C ALA A 212 17.11 -7.50 -6.38
N LEU A 213 16.02 -8.06 -6.92
CA LEU A 213 15.84 -8.23 -8.37
C LEU A 213 15.81 -6.87 -9.10
N TYR A 214 15.15 -5.88 -8.51
CA TYR A 214 15.12 -4.55 -9.09
C TYR A 214 16.48 -3.87 -9.05
N LEU A 215 17.20 -3.98 -7.95
CA LEU A 215 18.57 -3.45 -7.84
C LEU A 215 19.51 -4.12 -8.85
N ALA A 216 19.42 -5.45 -9.00
CA ALA A 216 20.18 -6.18 -10.01
C ALA A 216 19.89 -5.67 -11.43
N LYS A 217 18.61 -5.40 -11.75
CA LYS A 217 18.21 -4.77 -13.02
C LYS A 217 18.88 -3.40 -13.23
N VAL A 218 18.89 -2.56 -12.20
CA VAL A 218 19.47 -1.21 -12.28
C VAL A 218 20.98 -1.23 -12.43
N LEU A 219 21.64 -2.24 -11.85
CA LEU A 219 23.10 -2.39 -11.87
C LEU A 219 23.62 -3.09 -13.14
N GLN A 220 22.75 -3.74 -13.93
CA GLN A 220 23.18 -4.36 -15.18
C GLN A 220 23.54 -3.29 -16.21
N PRO A 221 24.72 -3.36 -16.87
CA PRO A 221 25.02 -2.53 -18.02
C PRO A 221 24.05 -2.88 -19.15
N TRP A 222 23.36 -1.89 -19.69
CA TRP A 222 22.51 -2.07 -20.87
C TRP A 222 23.38 -2.19 -22.12
N ASP A 223 23.38 -3.38 -22.71
CA ASP A 223 24.16 -3.75 -23.92
C ASP A 223 23.55 -3.19 -25.23
N ASP A 224 22.53 -2.35 -25.16
CA ASP A 224 21.94 -1.72 -26.34
C ASP A 224 22.77 -0.50 -26.77
N ALA A 225 23.69 -0.72 -27.66
CA ALA A 225 24.47 0.31 -28.36
C ALA A 225 23.65 1.35 -29.15
N THR A 226 22.31 1.24 -29.12
CA THR A 226 21.36 2.11 -29.81
C THR A 226 20.64 3.11 -28.91
N THR A 227 20.71 2.95 -27.61
CA THR A 227 20.13 3.91 -26.64
C THR A 227 21.25 4.62 -25.89
N SER A 228 21.66 5.74 -26.46
CA SER A 228 22.49 6.73 -25.76
C SER A 228 21.77 7.18 -24.50
N HIS A 229 22.41 6.94 -23.37
CA HIS A 229 22.07 7.39 -22.03
C HIS A 229 21.12 6.52 -21.21
N HIS A 230 21.56 6.26 -19.99
CA HIS A 230 20.94 5.68 -18.79
C HIS A 230 19.55 6.23 -18.39
N ASP A 231 18.68 6.56 -19.32
CA ASP A 231 17.41 7.18 -19.03
C ASP A 231 16.31 6.13 -18.99
N PHE A 232 15.94 5.73 -17.76
CA PHE A 232 14.65 5.08 -17.56
C PHE A 232 13.54 5.90 -18.21
N PRO A 233 12.55 5.26 -18.85
CA PRO A 233 11.37 5.98 -19.32
C PRO A 233 10.86 6.88 -18.20
N PRO A 234 10.54 8.15 -18.49
CA PRO A 234 10.14 9.14 -17.48
C PRO A 234 9.05 8.66 -16.54
N GLU A 235 8.18 7.81 -17.05
CA GLU A 235 7.06 7.22 -16.30
C GLU A 235 7.52 6.25 -15.22
N GLN A 236 8.61 5.52 -15.44
CA GLN A 236 9.15 4.54 -14.48
C GLN A 236 9.93 5.20 -13.34
N MET A 237 10.49 6.37 -13.56
CA MET A 237 11.29 7.10 -12.58
C MET A 237 10.52 7.43 -11.30
N TYR A 238 9.29 7.91 -11.47
CA TYR A 238 8.44 8.27 -10.35
C TYR A 238 7.99 7.05 -9.53
N SER A 239 7.92 5.90 -10.16
CA SER A 239 7.57 4.65 -9.50
C SER A 239 8.67 4.11 -8.56
N HIS A 240 9.93 4.60 -8.65
CA HIS A 240 11.01 4.25 -7.71
C HIS A 240 10.62 4.49 -6.26
N MET A 241 9.77 5.48 -5.99
CA MET A 241 9.28 5.76 -4.63
C MET A 241 8.46 4.58 -4.06
N VAL A 242 7.86 3.73 -4.89
CA VAL A 242 7.11 2.56 -4.44
C VAL A 242 8.01 1.57 -3.68
N LEU A 243 9.32 1.50 -4.01
CA LEU A 243 10.26 0.60 -3.35
C LEU A 243 10.40 0.84 -1.83
N CYS A 244 10.20 2.07 -1.37
CA CYS A 244 10.20 2.33 0.08
C CYS A 244 8.87 1.96 0.76
N GLY A 245 7.81 1.69 -0.01
CA GLY A 245 6.45 1.39 0.49
C GLY A 245 6.39 0.18 1.42
N PRO A 246 6.90 -1.00 1.01
CA PRO A 246 6.87 -2.19 1.86
C PRO A 246 7.57 -1.97 3.21
N TRP A 247 8.70 -1.30 3.20
CA TRP A 247 9.51 -1.02 4.39
C TRP A 247 8.83 -0.02 5.33
N GLY A 248 8.23 1.04 4.79
CA GLY A 248 7.46 2.00 5.57
C GLY A 248 6.24 1.36 6.22
N GLN A 249 5.47 0.58 5.45
CA GLN A 249 4.26 -0.10 5.95
C GLN A 249 4.59 -1.20 6.96
N SER A 250 5.60 -2.03 6.71
CA SER A 250 6.01 -3.06 7.65
C SER A 250 6.58 -2.48 8.94
N SER A 251 7.35 -1.40 8.85
CA SER A 251 7.88 -0.69 10.02
C SER A 251 6.73 -0.16 10.90
N PHE A 252 5.76 0.51 10.30
CA PHE A 252 4.59 1.00 11.02
C PHE A 252 3.73 -0.15 11.57
N ALA A 253 3.50 -1.21 10.78
CA ALA A 253 2.75 -2.38 11.22
C ALA A 253 3.41 -3.05 12.44
N LEU A 254 4.71 -3.32 12.38
CA LEU A 254 5.44 -3.93 13.49
C LEU A 254 5.37 -3.09 14.77
N GLN A 255 5.58 -1.78 14.67
CA GLN A 255 5.54 -0.89 15.84
C GLN A 255 4.12 -0.78 16.42
N SER A 256 3.11 -0.65 15.58
CA SER A 256 1.71 -0.55 16.04
C SER A 256 1.18 -1.87 16.61
N LEU A 257 1.52 -3.01 16.00
CA LEU A 257 1.18 -4.34 16.53
C LEU A 257 1.91 -4.65 17.83
N GLY A 258 3.22 -4.33 17.91
CA GLY A 258 3.99 -4.48 19.14
C GLY A 258 3.38 -3.70 20.31
N ARG A 259 2.92 -2.48 20.04
CA ARG A 259 2.20 -1.66 21.03
C ARG A 259 0.85 -2.28 21.40
N ALA A 260 0.08 -2.82 20.45
CA ALA A 260 -1.19 -3.50 20.72
C ALA A 260 -0.98 -4.75 21.58
N VAL A 261 0.05 -5.56 21.30
CA VAL A 261 0.41 -6.73 22.13
C VAL A 261 0.76 -6.30 23.55
N PHE A 262 1.54 -5.23 23.71
CA PHE A 262 1.90 -4.70 25.03
C PHE A 262 0.68 -4.22 25.83
N GLN A 263 -0.28 -3.58 25.17
CA GLN A 263 -1.53 -3.13 25.81
C GLN A 263 -2.44 -4.29 26.28
N LEU A 264 -2.36 -5.44 25.60
CA LEU A 264 -3.09 -6.66 25.99
C LEU A 264 -2.42 -7.46 27.10
N LYS A 265 -1.28 -7.01 27.61
CA LYS A 265 -0.57 -7.65 28.72
C LYS A 265 -1.46 -7.70 29.97
N GLY A 266 -1.61 -8.89 30.54
CA GLY A 266 -2.42 -9.12 31.74
C GLY A 266 -3.93 -9.29 31.50
N GLU A 267 -4.47 -8.90 30.36
CA GLU A 267 -5.90 -9.11 30.04
C GLU A 267 -6.32 -10.58 29.96
N PHE A 268 -5.36 -11.48 29.70
CA PHE A 268 -5.56 -12.93 29.59
C PHE A 268 -5.30 -13.71 30.87
N GLY A 269 -4.87 -13.04 31.95
CA GLY A 269 -4.59 -13.69 33.24
C GLY A 269 -5.81 -14.08 34.08
N ALA A 270 -6.99 -13.53 33.79
CA ALA A 270 -8.16 -13.65 34.63
C ALA A 270 -9.33 -14.50 34.05
N GLY A 271 -9.25 -15.00 32.83
CA GLY A 271 -10.41 -15.66 32.22
C GLY A 271 -10.11 -16.47 30.97
N GLY A 272 -9.60 -17.65 31.10
CA GLY A 272 -9.99 -18.82 30.32
C GLY A 272 -9.56 -18.95 28.87
N VAL A 273 -8.92 -17.99 28.21
CA VAL A 273 -8.19 -18.25 26.96
C VAL A 273 -6.75 -18.51 27.33
N GLN A 274 -6.53 -19.76 27.71
CA GLN A 274 -5.22 -20.24 28.13
C GLN A 274 -4.18 -20.02 27.04
N GLN A 275 -3.22 -19.14 27.35
CA GLN A 275 -1.83 -19.37 26.97
C GLN A 275 -1.52 -19.33 25.48
N ALA A 276 -1.86 -18.29 24.79
CA ALA A 276 -0.94 -17.92 23.73
C ALA A 276 0.33 -17.38 24.44
N LEU A 277 1.43 -18.10 24.35
CA LEU A 277 2.75 -17.72 24.91
C LEU A 277 3.10 -16.26 24.55
N LEU A 278 2.65 -15.79 23.39
CA LEU A 278 2.79 -14.43 22.86
C LEU A 278 2.13 -13.35 23.73
N PHE A 279 1.07 -13.66 24.45
CA PHE A 279 0.30 -12.71 25.28
C PHE A 279 0.53 -12.90 26.77
N SER A 280 1.42 -13.82 27.17
CA SER A 280 1.93 -13.89 28.54
C SER A 280 2.72 -12.61 28.86
N ASP A 281 2.86 -12.27 30.14
CA ASP A 281 3.57 -11.06 30.56
C ASP A 281 4.97 -10.94 29.92
N ARG A 282 5.76 -12.01 29.97
CA ARG A 282 7.09 -12.04 29.34
C ARG A 282 7.04 -12.10 27.83
N GLY A 283 6.07 -12.82 27.27
CA GLY A 283 5.87 -12.95 25.82
C GLY A 283 5.49 -11.60 25.22
N ALA A 284 4.53 -10.91 25.79
CA ALA A 284 4.07 -9.62 25.33
C ALA A 284 5.19 -8.55 25.32
N ASP A 285 5.98 -8.47 26.40
CA ASP A 285 7.15 -7.59 26.45
C ASP A 285 8.16 -7.95 25.34
N THR A 286 8.49 -9.23 25.20
CA THR A 286 9.45 -9.70 24.19
C THR A 286 8.98 -9.39 22.77
N VAL A 287 7.72 -9.66 22.44
CA VAL A 287 7.14 -9.37 21.12
C VAL A 287 7.11 -7.87 20.87
N ALA A 288 6.74 -7.06 21.85
CA ALA A 288 6.70 -5.61 21.71
C ALA A 288 8.10 -5.03 21.41
N PHE A 289 9.12 -5.41 22.18
CA PHE A 289 10.50 -4.95 21.96
C PHE A 289 11.07 -5.46 20.61
N ALA A 290 10.86 -6.74 20.29
CA ALA A 290 11.33 -7.31 19.03
C ALA A 290 10.67 -6.63 17.82
N SER A 291 9.36 -6.36 17.88
CA SER A 291 8.63 -5.68 16.84
C SER A 291 9.07 -4.22 16.67
N MET A 292 9.37 -3.54 17.78
CA MET A 292 9.87 -2.18 17.76
C MET A 292 11.24 -2.10 17.09
N LEU A 293 12.16 -2.99 17.48
CA LEU A 293 13.50 -3.07 16.90
C LEU A 293 13.45 -3.45 15.42
N ALA A 294 12.68 -4.47 15.05
CA ALA A 294 12.51 -4.88 13.66
C ALA A 294 11.87 -3.76 12.81
N GLY A 295 10.90 -3.02 13.38
CA GLY A 295 10.33 -1.86 12.74
C GLY A 295 11.36 -0.76 12.46
N LEU A 296 12.27 -0.47 13.40
CA LEU A 296 13.35 0.50 13.20
C LEU A 296 14.32 0.06 12.09
N VAL A 297 14.69 -1.23 12.05
CA VAL A 297 15.54 -1.78 10.98
C VAL A 297 14.85 -1.64 9.63
N GLY A 298 13.57 -2.01 9.53
CA GLY A 298 12.77 -1.83 8.32
C GLY A 298 12.69 -0.36 7.89
N TRP A 299 12.54 0.57 8.84
CA TRP A 299 12.53 1.99 8.54
C TRP A 299 13.87 2.48 7.97
N GLY A 300 14.99 1.96 8.46
CA GLY A 300 16.32 2.22 7.89
C GLY A 300 16.41 1.80 6.42
N GLN A 301 15.94 0.58 6.10
CA GLN A 301 15.89 0.08 4.73
C GLN A 301 14.97 0.94 3.83
N GLY A 302 13.81 1.33 4.33
CA GLY A 302 12.92 2.26 3.63
C GLY A 302 13.57 3.63 3.37
N THR A 303 14.47 4.08 4.28
CA THR A 303 15.24 5.32 4.09
C THR A 303 16.20 5.22 2.92
N PHE A 304 16.87 4.09 2.76
CA PHE A 304 17.74 3.85 1.60
C PHE A 304 16.97 3.99 0.29
N TRP A 305 15.83 3.28 0.14
CA TRP A 305 15.04 3.33 -1.09
C TRP A 305 14.42 4.71 -1.34
N TRP A 306 14.03 5.39 -0.29
CA TRP A 306 13.53 6.76 -0.40
C TRP A 306 14.60 7.73 -0.92
N ALA A 307 15.82 7.67 -0.37
CA ALA A 307 16.93 8.48 -0.83
C ALA A 307 17.32 8.14 -2.27
N PHE A 308 17.36 6.82 -2.61
CA PHE A 308 17.60 6.35 -3.96
C PHE A 308 16.58 6.92 -4.96
N ALA A 309 15.29 6.88 -4.61
CA ALA A 309 14.21 7.40 -5.45
C ALA A 309 14.35 8.92 -5.65
N ILE A 310 14.62 9.69 -4.59
CA ILE A 310 14.83 11.15 -4.69
C ILE A 310 16.00 11.47 -5.63
N VAL A 311 17.13 10.81 -5.43
CA VAL A 311 18.32 11.04 -6.28
C VAL A 311 17.99 10.71 -7.74
N SER A 312 17.33 9.61 -8.01
CA SER A 312 16.94 9.18 -9.35
C SER A 312 15.97 10.18 -10.01
N ILE A 313 14.93 10.59 -9.30
CA ILE A 313 13.95 11.57 -9.79
C ILE A 313 14.62 12.91 -10.07
N THR A 314 15.44 13.39 -9.11
CA THR A 314 16.14 14.69 -9.26
C THR A 314 17.07 14.71 -10.45
N LYS A 315 17.90 13.66 -10.63
CA LYS A 315 18.80 13.54 -11.80
C LYS A 315 18.04 13.66 -13.11
N SER A 316 16.92 12.97 -13.22
CA SER A 316 16.16 12.93 -14.46
C SER A 316 15.35 14.21 -14.70
N VAL A 317 14.81 14.84 -13.66
CA VAL A 317 14.15 16.16 -13.79
C VAL A 317 15.18 17.20 -14.25
N VAL A 318 16.37 17.23 -13.62
CA VAL A 318 17.44 18.16 -14.01
C VAL A 318 17.90 17.92 -15.44
N ALA A 319 18.09 16.67 -15.87
CA ALA A 319 18.48 16.35 -17.24
C ALA A 319 17.46 16.86 -18.26
N ARG A 320 16.14 16.67 -17.99
CA ARG A 320 15.05 17.16 -18.84
C ARG A 320 14.99 18.69 -18.92
N LEU A 321 15.12 19.35 -17.77
CA LEU A 321 15.15 20.82 -17.74
C LEU A 321 16.32 21.38 -18.53
N ARG A 322 17.50 20.74 -18.48
CA ARG A 322 18.68 21.12 -19.30
C ARG A 322 18.39 20.96 -20.79
N LEU A 323 17.66 19.92 -21.18
CA LEU A 323 17.26 19.68 -22.58
C LEU A 323 16.02 20.50 -23.00
N ARG A 324 15.51 21.38 -22.16
CA ARG A 324 14.28 22.18 -22.36
C ARG A 324 13.05 21.34 -22.69
N HIS A 325 13.01 20.08 -22.23
CA HIS A 325 11.82 19.26 -22.34
C HIS A 325 10.84 19.54 -21.20
N SER A 326 9.55 19.62 -21.52
CA SER A 326 8.52 19.78 -20.52
C SER A 326 8.39 18.52 -19.66
N VAL A 327 8.22 18.70 -18.35
CA VAL A 327 7.85 17.61 -17.44
C VAL A 327 6.31 17.51 -17.45
N ALA A 328 5.78 16.64 -18.30
CA ALA A 328 4.35 16.38 -18.33
C ALA A 328 3.94 15.54 -17.11
N PHE A 329 2.73 15.76 -16.62
CA PHE A 329 2.14 14.93 -15.56
C PHE A 329 1.72 13.58 -16.14
N HIS A 330 2.10 12.49 -15.43
CA HIS A 330 1.73 11.13 -15.76
C HIS A 330 1.10 10.45 -14.53
N LEU A 331 0.09 9.58 -14.74
CA LEU A 331 -0.57 8.85 -13.64
C LEU A 331 0.38 8.13 -12.67
N PRO A 332 1.48 7.50 -13.12
CA PRO A 332 2.46 6.88 -12.22
C PRO A 332 3.09 7.85 -11.21
N MET A 333 3.01 9.18 -11.40
CA MET A 333 3.45 10.14 -10.39
C MET A 333 2.66 10.05 -9.09
N TRP A 334 1.40 9.59 -9.11
CA TRP A 334 0.63 9.33 -7.91
C TRP A 334 1.22 8.20 -7.04
N ALA A 335 2.00 7.31 -7.64
CA ALA A 335 2.70 6.28 -6.89
C ALA A 335 3.73 6.84 -5.88
N MET A 336 4.16 8.11 -6.03
CA MET A 336 5.05 8.77 -5.07
C MET A 336 4.34 9.17 -3.78
N VAL A 337 3.04 9.48 -3.83
CA VAL A 337 2.32 10.08 -2.69
C VAL A 337 2.23 9.11 -1.53
N PHE A 338 1.79 7.89 -1.79
CA PHE A 338 1.59 6.88 -0.74
C PHE A 338 2.87 6.57 0.05
N PRO A 339 4.00 6.21 -0.58
CA PRO A 339 5.22 5.88 0.16
C PRO A 339 5.87 7.10 0.82
N TRP A 340 5.77 8.27 0.19
CA TRP A 340 6.28 9.51 0.78
C TRP A 340 5.56 9.83 2.09
N VAL A 341 4.24 9.75 2.09
CA VAL A 341 3.40 10.10 3.23
C VAL A 341 3.47 9.04 4.32
N SER A 342 3.46 7.73 3.98
CA SER A 342 3.52 6.63 4.95
C SER A 342 4.79 6.63 5.79
N ARG A 343 5.88 7.21 5.29
CA ARG A 343 7.13 7.35 6.02
C ARG A 343 7.03 8.25 7.27
N TRP A 344 6.11 9.22 7.26
CA TRP A 344 5.95 10.19 8.34
C TRP A 344 4.96 9.72 9.42
N CYS A 345 4.30 8.57 9.25
CA CYS A 345 3.51 7.96 10.30
C CYS A 345 4.41 7.56 11.46
N ARG A 346 4.36 8.35 12.51
CA ARG A 346 4.97 8.27 13.83
C ARG A 346 6.08 7.25 14.05
N LEU A 347 7.29 7.74 14.21
CA LEU A 347 8.44 7.12 14.87
C LEU A 347 8.42 7.30 16.40
N VAL A 348 7.25 7.44 17.01
CA VAL A 348 7.17 7.59 18.47
C VAL A 348 6.00 6.80 19.02
#